data_dfd876cca00ef3c04516fd763413dc0b
#
_entry.id   dfd876cca00ef3c04516fd763413dc0b
#
_cell.length_a   1.000
_cell.length_b   1.000
_cell.length_c   1.000
_cell.angle_alpha   90.00
_cell.angle_beta   90.00
_cell.angle_gamma   90.00
#
_symmetry.space_group_name_H-M   'P 1'
#
loop_
_entity.id
_entity.type
_entity.pdbx_description
1 polymer ?
#
loop_
_entity_poly.entity_id
_entity_poly.type
_entity_poly.pdbx_seq_one_letter_code
_entity_poly.pdbx_strand_id
1 'polypeptide(L)'
;MCGIAGGVGPSAPSVQSLEAQLTKLEHRGPDDRGTYVNQGIALGMCRLAIVEIAAGKQPFESADGKIKIVFNGEIYNYRELREQLVSLGHEF
;
A
#
# COMPACT_ATOMS: atom_id res chain seq x y z
N MET A 1 9.83 -9.39 -4.42
CA MET A 1 8.83 -8.51 -5.09
C MET A 1 7.55 -8.52 -4.29
N CYS A 2 6.82 -7.43 -4.33
CA CYS A 2 5.54 -7.33 -3.64
C CYS A 2 4.38 -7.74 -4.53
N GLY A 3 3.23 -7.98 -3.93
CA GLY A 3 1.98 -8.21 -4.66
C GLY A 3 0.90 -7.27 -4.15
N ILE A 4 0.08 -6.77 -5.04
CA ILE A 4 -1.04 -5.88 -4.69
C ILE A 4 -2.34 -6.46 -5.22
N ALA A 5 -3.42 -6.21 -4.48
CA ALA A 5 -4.77 -6.63 -4.86
C ALA A 5 -5.77 -5.58 -4.40
N GLY A 6 -6.94 -5.59 -4.99
CA GLY A 6 -7.98 -4.67 -4.57
C GLY A 6 -9.14 -4.61 -5.55
N GLY A 7 -10.07 -3.75 -5.21
CA GLY A 7 -11.24 -3.50 -6.03
C GLY A 7 -11.97 -2.25 -5.59
N VAL A 8 -12.76 -1.71 -6.49
CA VAL A 8 -13.54 -0.50 -6.24
C VAL A 8 -14.93 -0.68 -6.83
N GLY A 9 -15.93 -0.07 -6.20
CA GLY A 9 -17.32 -0.12 -6.62
C GLY A 9 -18.19 -0.99 -5.71
N PRO A 10 -19.49 -1.21 -6.10
CA PRO A 10 -20.43 -1.97 -5.27
C PRO A 10 -20.02 -3.42 -5.01
N SER A 11 -19.19 -3.97 -5.91
CA SER A 11 -18.71 -5.36 -5.83
C SER A 11 -17.28 -5.46 -5.28
N ALA A 12 -16.77 -4.42 -4.63
CA ALA A 12 -15.45 -4.46 -4.01
C ALA A 12 -15.37 -5.63 -3.02
N PRO A 13 -14.22 -6.33 -2.97
CA PRO A 13 -14.10 -7.51 -2.10
C PRO A 13 -14.23 -7.16 -0.62
N SER A 14 -14.76 -8.10 0.15
CA SER A 14 -14.74 -8.05 1.61
C SER A 14 -13.31 -8.26 2.12
N VAL A 15 -13.11 -8.05 3.43
CA VAL A 15 -11.82 -8.35 4.07
C VAL A 15 -11.43 -9.81 3.82
N GLN A 16 -12.35 -10.73 3.96
CA GLN A 16 -12.08 -12.17 3.76
C GLN A 16 -11.70 -12.49 2.32
N SER A 17 -12.39 -11.91 1.34
CA SER A 17 -12.06 -12.10 -0.08
C SER A 17 -10.70 -11.50 -0.41
N LEU A 18 -10.40 -10.32 0.13
CA LEU A 18 -9.12 -9.65 -0.07
C LEU A 18 -7.97 -10.48 0.54
N GLU A 19 -8.16 -10.99 1.75
CA GLU A 19 -7.18 -11.86 2.40
C GLU A 19 -6.93 -13.14 1.59
N ALA A 20 -7.96 -13.72 1.00
CA ALA A 20 -7.82 -14.89 0.13
C ALA A 20 -7.02 -14.56 -1.12
N GLN A 21 -7.22 -13.38 -1.70
CA GLN A 21 -6.44 -12.91 -2.85
C GLN A 21 -4.97 -12.72 -2.47
N LEU A 22 -4.71 -12.10 -1.32
CA LEU A 22 -3.35 -11.87 -0.83
C LEU A 22 -2.63 -13.18 -0.51
N THR A 23 -3.34 -14.18 -0.03
CA THR A 23 -2.76 -15.50 0.21
C THR A 23 -2.23 -16.12 -1.09
N LYS A 24 -2.90 -15.88 -2.21
CA LYS A 24 -2.41 -16.33 -3.52
C LYS A 24 -1.19 -15.56 -4.01
N LEU A 25 -0.96 -14.37 -3.48
CA LEU A 25 0.18 -13.52 -3.80
C LEU A 25 1.33 -13.64 -2.79
N GLU A 26 1.17 -14.44 -1.77
CA GLU A 26 2.11 -14.55 -0.65
C GLU A 26 3.54 -14.91 -1.09
N HIS A 27 3.67 -15.70 -2.16
CA HIS A 27 4.97 -16.06 -2.72
C HIS A 27 5.77 -14.85 -3.23
N ARG A 28 5.09 -13.73 -3.52
CA ARG A 28 5.74 -12.50 -3.97
C ARG A 28 6.22 -11.64 -2.80
N GLY A 29 5.57 -11.73 -1.66
CA GLY A 29 5.91 -10.91 -0.50
C GLY A 29 5.44 -11.55 0.80
N PRO A 30 6.23 -12.50 1.35
CA PRO A 30 5.82 -13.24 2.54
C PRO A 30 6.08 -12.52 3.86
N ASP A 31 6.82 -11.41 3.86
CA ASP A 31 7.31 -10.78 5.10
C ASP A 31 6.26 -9.95 5.81
N ASP A 32 5.35 -9.34 5.08
CA ASP A 32 4.33 -8.49 5.66
C ASP A 32 3.09 -8.45 4.75
N ARG A 33 1.98 -8.07 5.35
CA ARG A 33 0.70 -7.96 4.66
C ARG A 33 -0.09 -6.81 5.25
N GLY A 34 -0.72 -6.01 4.41
CA GLY A 34 -1.55 -4.91 4.83
C GLY A 34 -2.83 -4.83 4.01
N THR A 35 -3.92 -4.41 4.66
CA THR A 35 -5.22 -4.26 4.01
C THR A 35 -5.92 -2.99 4.46
N TYR A 36 -6.74 -2.45 3.58
CA TYR A 36 -7.69 -1.39 3.89
C TYR A 36 -9.00 -1.70 3.16
N VAL A 37 -10.08 -1.76 3.91
CA VAL A 37 -11.41 -2.00 3.34
C VAL A 37 -12.37 -0.96 3.91
N ASN A 38 -13.09 -0.29 3.02
CA ASN A 38 -14.16 0.63 3.36
C ASN A 38 -15.25 0.49 2.29
N GLN A 39 -16.36 1.20 2.44
CA GLN A 39 -17.47 1.09 1.49
C GLN A 39 -17.00 1.34 0.06
N GLY A 40 -17.16 0.33 -0.78
CA GLY A 40 -16.83 0.42 -2.20
C GLY A 40 -15.35 0.41 -2.55
N ILE A 41 -14.44 0.21 -1.57
CA ILE A 41 -12.99 0.19 -1.83
C ILE A 41 -12.35 -0.91 -1.00
N ALA A 42 -11.45 -1.66 -1.62
CA ALA A 42 -10.58 -2.61 -0.95
C ALA A 42 -9.18 -2.53 -1.55
N LEU A 43 -8.17 -2.37 -0.70
CA LEU A 43 -6.77 -2.36 -1.11
C LEU A 43 -5.98 -3.30 -0.21
N GLY A 44 -5.07 -4.05 -0.80
CA GLY A 44 -4.20 -4.93 -0.04
C GLY A 44 -2.86 -5.15 -0.71
N MET A 45 -1.89 -5.55 0.09
CA MET A 45 -0.58 -5.88 -0.44
C MET A 45 0.13 -6.93 0.40
N CYS A 46 0.96 -7.72 -0.25
CA CYS A 46 1.95 -8.60 0.35
C CYS A 46 3.32 -8.01 0.06
N ARG A 47 4.16 -7.89 1.07
CA ARG A 47 5.43 -7.19 0.96
C ARG A 47 6.61 -8.11 1.20
N LEU A 48 7.61 -7.99 0.34
CA LEU A 48 8.95 -8.49 0.58
C LEU A 48 9.78 -7.34 1.13
N ALA A 49 10.07 -7.38 2.43
CA ALA A 49 10.81 -6.33 3.11
C ALA A 49 12.30 -6.65 3.09
N ILE A 50 13.07 -5.88 2.33
CA ILE A 50 14.50 -6.11 2.20
C ILE A 50 15.28 -5.37 3.28
N VAL A 51 14.82 -4.18 3.69
CA VAL A 51 15.56 -3.32 4.59
C VAL A 51 14.81 -3.07 5.89
N GLU A 52 13.67 -2.44 5.85
CA GLU A 52 12.97 -2.00 7.07
C GLU A 52 11.47 -2.29 6.98
N ILE A 53 11.04 -3.27 7.76
CA ILE A 53 9.65 -3.74 7.72
C ILE A 53 8.67 -2.65 8.18
N ALA A 54 8.97 -1.99 9.30
CA ALA A 54 8.06 -1.03 9.89
C ALA A 54 7.90 0.25 9.05
N ALA A 55 8.98 0.75 8.49
CA ALA A 55 8.98 2.02 7.75
C ALA A 55 8.26 1.95 6.40
N GLY A 56 8.18 0.76 5.81
CA GLY A 56 7.55 0.58 4.50
C GLY A 56 6.16 -0.05 4.56
N LYS A 57 5.53 -0.09 5.71
CA LYS A 57 4.24 -0.77 5.87
C LYS A 57 3.12 -0.10 5.07
N GLN A 58 2.42 -0.91 4.27
CA GLN A 58 1.34 -0.43 3.41
C GLN A 58 0.00 -1.07 3.81
N PRO A 59 -1.15 -0.48 3.44
CA PRO A 59 -1.28 0.76 2.64
C PRO A 59 -0.74 1.99 3.35
N PHE A 60 -0.07 2.86 2.60
CA PHE A 60 0.30 4.18 3.09
C PHE A 60 -0.92 5.08 3.20
N GLU A 61 -0.86 6.05 4.08
CA GLU A 61 -1.98 6.90 4.39
C GLU A 61 -1.54 8.36 4.44
N SER A 62 -2.34 9.26 3.88
CA SER A 62 -2.10 10.70 4.02
C SER A 62 -2.33 11.14 5.46
N ALA A 63 -1.81 12.33 5.82
CA ALA A 63 -1.92 12.86 7.18
C ALA A 63 -3.38 12.96 7.65
N ASP A 64 -4.31 13.28 6.74
CA ASP A 64 -5.74 13.39 7.05
C ASP A 64 -6.51 12.07 6.93
N GLY A 65 -5.82 10.98 6.55
CA GLY A 65 -6.42 9.67 6.41
C GLY A 65 -7.32 9.47 5.20
N LYS A 66 -7.41 10.45 4.32
CA LYS A 66 -8.35 10.41 3.18
C LYS A 66 -7.79 9.74 1.94
N ILE A 67 -6.48 9.60 1.85
CA ILE A 67 -5.81 8.97 0.71
C ILE A 67 -5.07 7.74 1.19
N LYS A 68 -5.31 6.63 0.51
CA LYS A 68 -4.63 5.35 0.77
C LYS A 68 -3.91 4.93 -0.51
N ILE A 69 -2.72 4.38 -0.35
CA ILE A 69 -1.94 3.95 -1.50
C ILE A 69 -1.27 2.61 -1.22
N VAL A 70 -1.34 1.70 -2.18
CA VAL A 70 -0.49 0.50 -2.22
C VAL A 70 0.40 0.61 -3.46
N PHE A 71 1.66 0.28 -3.30
CA PHE A 71 2.64 0.53 -4.33
C PHE A 71 3.70 -0.57 -4.37
N ASN A 72 3.91 -1.09 -5.56
CA ASN A 72 5.00 -2.04 -5.83
C ASN A 72 5.90 -1.42 -6.90
N GLY A 73 7.01 -0.82 -6.49
CA GLY A 73 7.93 -0.15 -7.41
C GLY A 73 8.95 0.70 -6.69
N GLU A 74 9.64 1.52 -7.45
CA GLU A 74 10.67 2.41 -6.97
C GLU A 74 10.47 3.81 -7.55
N ILE A 75 10.73 4.83 -6.73
CA ILE A 75 10.77 6.22 -7.17
C ILE A 75 12.22 6.67 -7.07
N TYR A 76 12.93 6.61 -8.19
CA TYR A 76 14.38 6.81 -8.18
C TYR A 76 14.81 8.22 -7.79
N ASN A 77 13.98 9.22 -8.10
CA ASN A 77 14.25 10.62 -7.76
C ASN A 77 13.47 11.06 -6.50
N TYR A 78 13.21 10.14 -5.56
CA TYR A 78 12.38 10.43 -4.39
C TYR A 78 12.93 11.56 -3.52
N ARG A 79 14.25 11.69 -3.42
CA ARG A 79 14.87 12.74 -2.61
C ARG A 79 14.56 14.14 -3.13
N GLU A 80 14.72 14.32 -4.44
CA GLU A 80 14.41 15.59 -5.11
C GLU A 80 12.93 15.94 -4.99
N LEU A 81 12.06 14.95 -5.21
CA LEU A 81 10.62 15.13 -5.08
C LEU A 81 10.23 15.49 -3.66
N ARG A 82 10.82 14.83 -2.67
CA ARG A 82 10.57 15.12 -1.27
C ARG A 82 10.96 16.55 -0.92
N GLU A 83 12.13 17.00 -1.35
CA GLU A 83 12.58 18.38 -1.12
C GLU A 83 11.63 19.40 -1.73
N GLN A 84 11.19 19.18 -2.96
CA GLN A 84 10.22 20.05 -3.61
C GLN A 84 8.90 20.09 -2.85
N LEU A 85 8.38 18.94 -2.43
CA LEU A 85 7.12 18.85 -1.71
C LEU A 85 7.21 19.51 -0.34
N VAL A 86 8.30 19.32 0.38
CA VAL A 86 8.53 19.98 1.66
C VAL A 86 8.57 21.50 1.48
N SER A 87 9.23 22.00 0.42
CA SER A 87 9.28 23.43 0.12
C SER A 87 7.90 24.01 -0.22
N LEU A 88 6.97 23.17 -0.69
CA LEU A 88 5.59 23.57 -0.98
C LEU A 88 4.66 23.42 0.23
N GLY A 89 5.17 23.03 1.38
CA GLY A 89 4.40 22.91 2.62
C GLY A 89 3.86 21.53 2.93
N HIS A 90 4.25 20.49 2.18
CA HIS A 90 3.81 19.13 2.47
C HIS A 90 4.67 18.50 3.57
N GLU A 91 4.03 17.70 4.42
CA GLU A 91 4.67 16.97 5.50
C GLU A 91 4.80 15.48 5.18
N PHE A 92 5.86 14.88 5.71
CA PHE A 92 6.10 13.45 5.56
C PHE A 92 6.31 12.77 6.92
#